data_024802b24bdfa517cbeb7104e6302b34
#
_entry.id   024802b24bdfa517cbeb7104e6302b34
#
_cell.length_a   1.000
_cell.length_b   1.000
_cell.length_c   1.000
_cell.angle_alpha   90.00
_cell.angle_beta   90.00
_cell.angle_gamma   90.00
#
_symmetry.space_group_name_H-M   'P 1'
#
loop_
_entity.id
_entity.type
_entity.pdbx_description
1 polymer ?
#
loop_
_entity_poly.entity_id
_entity_poly.type
_entity_poly.pdbx_seq_one_letter_code
_entity_poly.pdbx_strand_id
1 'polypeptide(L)'
;AIKEAGLGGVDIFEIGVRKASDEKGIIPAGPPFMGDESLRMIKLALDEAKKLDLEVGIGVASSWNAGGTWVKPEHAAKTLYASKSKIRGGKEIKLKLSYPEITPDRNGNPRQIEYKTSGKPVYSEEIAVVAVPAGAKQLSDTSQIHDLTSHFSAESEILTWNAPIGDWE
;
A
#
# COMPACT_ATOMS: atom_id res chain seq x y z
N ALA A 1 37.55 13.38 -12.29
CA ALA A 1 37.69 12.95 -10.90
C ALA A 1 37.50 11.41 -10.78
N ILE A 2 36.32 10.81 -11.07
CA ILE A 2 36.07 9.37 -10.86
C ILE A 2 36.99 8.49 -11.69
N LYS A 3 37.08 8.73 -13.00
CA LYS A 3 38.00 8.01 -13.92
C LYS A 3 39.45 8.21 -13.57
N GLU A 4 39.83 9.44 -13.20
CA GLU A 4 41.19 9.80 -12.78
C GLU A 4 41.60 9.09 -11.48
N ALA A 5 40.62 8.83 -10.61
CA ALA A 5 40.82 8.02 -9.40
C ALA A 5 40.94 6.50 -9.67
N GLY A 6 40.83 6.06 -10.92
CA GLY A 6 40.94 4.66 -11.32
C GLY A 6 39.69 3.83 -11.04
N LEU A 7 38.54 4.46 -10.77
CA LEU A 7 37.27 3.76 -10.58
C LEU A 7 36.65 3.33 -11.90
N GLY A 8 36.03 2.15 -11.95
CA GLY A 8 35.40 1.57 -13.15
C GLY A 8 33.97 2.05 -13.35
N GLY A 9 33.31 2.60 -12.33
CA GLY A 9 31.93 3.02 -12.42
C GLY A 9 31.43 3.75 -11.20
N VAL A 10 30.14 4.08 -11.22
CA VAL A 10 29.42 4.76 -10.14
C VAL A 10 27.99 4.24 -10.03
N ASP A 11 27.42 4.32 -8.82
CA ASP A 11 26.01 4.10 -8.60
C ASP A 11 25.31 5.45 -8.35
N ILE A 12 24.22 5.68 -9.07
CA ILE A 12 23.33 6.81 -8.84
C ILE A 12 22.24 6.34 -7.89
N PHE A 13 22.25 6.87 -6.67
CA PHE A 13 21.22 6.64 -5.67
C PHE A 13 20.58 7.98 -5.31
N GLU A 14 19.34 8.17 -5.73
CA GLU A 14 18.60 9.40 -5.44
C GLU A 14 17.95 9.32 -4.06
N ILE A 15 18.23 10.32 -3.23
CA ILE A 15 17.57 10.51 -1.95
C ILE A 15 16.55 11.63 -2.13
N GLY A 16 15.28 11.24 -2.27
CA GLY A 16 14.18 12.20 -2.48
C GLY A 16 13.95 13.09 -1.27
N VAL A 17 14.10 14.40 -1.46
CA VAL A 17 13.75 15.42 -0.48
C VAL A 17 12.51 16.15 -0.97
N ARG A 18 11.38 15.96 -0.30
CA ARG A 18 10.08 16.53 -0.70
C ARG A 18 9.93 18.02 -0.40
N LYS A 19 10.68 18.51 0.59
CA LYS A 19 10.72 19.91 1.03
C LYS A 19 12.15 20.26 1.36
N ALA A 20 12.41 21.53 1.65
CA ALA A 20 13.69 21.92 2.21
C ALA A 20 14.07 21.00 3.38
N SER A 21 15.29 20.50 3.38
CA SER A 21 15.77 19.50 4.33
C SER A 21 16.17 20.11 5.68
N ASP A 22 16.10 21.42 5.81
CA ASP A 22 16.43 22.16 7.02
C ASP A 22 15.31 23.13 7.42
N GLU A 23 15.26 23.48 8.70
CA GLU A 23 14.27 24.41 9.27
C GLU A 23 14.29 25.81 8.61
N LYS A 24 15.41 26.19 8.03
CA LYS A 24 15.61 27.50 7.37
C LYS A 24 15.24 27.47 5.88
N GLY A 25 14.97 26.31 5.30
CA GLY A 25 14.62 26.17 3.89
C GLY A 25 15.77 26.52 2.92
N ILE A 26 17.03 26.41 3.37
CA ILE A 26 18.19 26.76 2.56
C ILE A 26 18.42 25.76 1.42
N ILE A 27 18.10 24.48 1.66
CA ILE A 27 18.25 23.42 0.64
C ILE A 27 16.89 23.18 0.00
N PRO A 28 16.66 23.65 -1.25
CA PRO A 28 15.39 23.43 -1.92
C PRO A 28 15.17 21.95 -2.24
N ALA A 29 13.91 21.55 -2.35
CA ALA A 29 13.57 20.24 -2.88
C ALA A 29 14.09 20.09 -4.31
N GLY A 30 14.60 18.91 -4.64
CA GLY A 30 14.96 18.54 -6.02
C GLY A 30 13.72 18.28 -6.88
N PRO A 31 13.92 18.00 -8.19
CA PRO A 31 12.85 17.61 -9.06
C PRO A 31 12.24 16.29 -8.58
N PRO A 32 10.96 16.02 -8.92
CA PRO A 32 10.34 14.73 -8.59
C PRO A 32 11.17 13.58 -9.17
N PHE A 33 11.39 12.56 -8.33
CA PHE A 33 12.12 11.35 -8.75
C PHE A 33 11.47 10.71 -10.00
N MET A 34 12.30 10.38 -11.00
CA MET A 34 11.88 9.86 -12.31
C MET A 34 10.91 10.77 -13.09
N GLY A 35 10.76 12.04 -12.68
CA GLY A 35 10.12 13.05 -13.51
C GLY A 35 11.04 13.52 -14.65
N ASP A 36 10.51 14.28 -15.61
CA ASP A 36 11.21 14.66 -16.84
C ASP A 36 12.59 15.30 -16.57
N GLU A 37 12.68 16.16 -15.58
CA GLU A 37 13.95 16.81 -15.24
C GLU A 37 14.92 15.84 -14.57
N SER A 38 14.45 14.98 -13.67
CA SER A 38 15.27 13.91 -13.07
C SER A 38 15.81 12.98 -14.16
N LEU A 39 14.97 12.52 -15.09
CA LEU A 39 15.38 11.69 -16.22
C LEU A 39 16.40 12.40 -17.14
N ARG A 40 16.20 13.69 -17.37
CA ARG A 40 17.16 14.50 -18.15
C ARG A 40 18.53 14.54 -17.47
N MET A 41 18.58 14.73 -16.16
CA MET A 41 19.84 14.75 -15.40
C MET A 41 20.51 13.37 -15.37
N ILE A 42 19.74 12.29 -15.19
CA ILE A 42 20.25 10.92 -15.28
C ILE A 42 20.83 10.67 -16.66
N LYS A 43 20.13 11.08 -17.74
CA LYS A 43 20.62 10.93 -19.10
C LYS A 43 21.95 11.66 -19.31
N LEU A 44 22.11 12.88 -18.81
CA LEU A 44 23.37 13.61 -18.87
C LEU A 44 24.50 12.85 -18.18
N ALA A 45 24.24 12.30 -17.01
CA ALA A 45 25.23 11.48 -16.27
C ALA A 45 25.63 10.23 -17.06
N LEU A 46 24.66 9.54 -17.66
CA LEU A 46 24.90 8.35 -18.50
C LEU A 46 25.71 8.70 -19.76
N ASP A 47 25.37 9.79 -20.44
CA ASP A 47 26.08 10.25 -21.65
C ASP A 47 27.55 10.62 -21.31
N GLU A 48 27.80 11.21 -20.16
CA GLU A 48 29.15 11.54 -19.71
C GLU A 48 29.92 10.30 -19.27
N ALA A 49 29.30 9.41 -18.52
CA ALA A 49 29.90 8.13 -18.13
C ALA A 49 30.33 7.30 -19.35
N LYS A 50 29.48 7.25 -20.38
CA LYS A 50 29.78 6.58 -21.65
C LYS A 50 31.02 7.14 -22.34
N LYS A 51 31.22 8.46 -22.37
CA LYS A 51 32.42 9.12 -22.93
C LYS A 51 33.69 8.71 -22.18
N LEU A 52 33.56 8.50 -20.88
CA LEU A 52 34.66 8.18 -19.99
C LEU A 52 34.88 6.68 -19.80
N ASP A 53 34.10 5.84 -20.49
CA ASP A 53 34.10 4.38 -20.32
C ASP A 53 33.96 3.97 -18.84
N LEU A 54 32.85 4.43 -18.23
CA LEU A 54 32.46 4.12 -16.87
C LEU A 54 31.14 3.37 -16.86
N GLU A 55 31.02 2.35 -16.01
CA GLU A 55 29.77 1.68 -15.71
C GLU A 55 28.89 2.54 -14.81
N VAL A 56 27.57 2.48 -15.01
CA VAL A 56 26.62 3.20 -14.16
C VAL A 56 25.52 2.27 -13.68
N GLY A 57 25.43 2.09 -12.37
CA GLY A 57 24.26 1.51 -11.71
C GLY A 57 23.25 2.59 -11.34
N ILE A 58 21.95 2.27 -11.39
CA ILE A 58 20.87 3.19 -11.02
C ILE A 58 19.96 2.52 -10.01
N GLY A 59 19.81 3.13 -8.84
CA GLY A 59 18.79 2.76 -7.88
C GLY A 59 17.40 3.15 -8.39
N VAL A 60 16.50 2.17 -8.53
CA VAL A 60 15.11 2.40 -8.97
C VAL A 60 14.19 2.77 -7.81
N ALA A 61 14.74 3.20 -6.71
CA ALA A 61 14.02 3.65 -5.52
C ALA A 61 14.37 5.08 -5.19
N SER A 62 13.38 5.90 -4.83
CA SER A 62 13.60 7.19 -4.22
C SER A 62 13.76 6.99 -2.72
N SER A 63 14.97 7.21 -2.19
CA SER A 63 15.29 6.95 -0.78
C SER A 63 15.19 5.45 -0.44
N TRP A 64 14.24 5.04 0.42
CA TRP A 64 14.11 3.68 0.90
C TRP A 64 13.00 2.87 0.20
N ASN A 65 12.15 3.52 -0.56
CA ASN A 65 10.97 2.91 -1.16
C ASN A 65 11.09 2.89 -2.68
N ALA A 66 10.82 1.76 -3.29
CA ALA A 66 10.69 1.66 -4.74
C ALA A 66 9.48 2.47 -5.23
N GLY A 67 9.64 3.16 -6.36
CA GLY A 67 8.60 3.97 -6.97
C GLY A 67 8.64 5.44 -6.57
N GLY A 68 7.54 6.14 -6.81
CA GLY A 68 7.41 7.57 -6.54
C GLY A 68 5.94 8.02 -6.57
N THR A 69 5.71 9.31 -6.62
CA THR A 69 4.37 9.91 -6.56
C THR A 69 3.46 9.56 -7.74
N TRP A 70 4.01 9.02 -8.81
CA TRP A 70 3.26 8.54 -9.99
C TRP A 70 2.67 7.13 -9.81
N VAL A 71 3.08 6.39 -8.75
CA VAL A 71 2.53 5.06 -8.49
C VAL A 71 1.08 5.19 -8.10
N LYS A 72 0.21 4.65 -8.95
CA LYS A 72 -1.24 4.69 -8.71
C LYS A 72 -1.62 3.78 -7.53
N PRO A 73 -2.73 4.07 -6.84
CA PRO A 73 -3.17 3.27 -5.68
C PRO A 73 -3.31 1.78 -5.95
N GLU A 74 -3.75 1.38 -7.16
CA GLU A 74 -3.87 -0.02 -7.56
C GLU A 74 -2.52 -0.76 -7.66
N HIS A 75 -1.41 -0.04 -7.81
CA HIS A 75 -0.05 -0.58 -7.89
C HIS A 75 0.76 -0.36 -6.61
N ALA A 76 0.24 0.43 -5.68
CA ALA A 76 0.90 0.70 -4.41
C ALA A 76 0.84 -0.51 -3.46
N ALA A 77 1.72 -0.51 -2.46
CA ALA A 77 1.66 -1.47 -1.36
C ALA A 77 0.29 -1.39 -0.65
N LYS A 78 -0.26 -2.53 -0.31
CA LYS A 78 -1.58 -2.67 0.32
C LYS A 78 -1.46 -3.20 1.74
N THR A 79 -2.41 -2.82 2.56
CA THR A 79 -2.57 -3.34 3.92
C THR A 79 -3.95 -3.98 4.03
N LEU A 80 -4.01 -5.16 4.61
CA LEU A 80 -5.27 -5.83 4.89
C LEU A 80 -5.87 -5.27 6.19
N TYR A 81 -7.14 -4.90 6.12
CA TYR A 81 -7.95 -4.53 7.26
C TYR A 81 -9.16 -5.45 7.35
N ALA A 82 -9.62 -5.74 8.56
CA ALA A 82 -10.80 -6.55 8.78
C ALA A 82 -11.74 -5.87 9.78
N SER A 83 -13.03 -5.97 9.55
CA SER A 83 -14.07 -5.70 10.55
C SER A 83 -14.69 -7.01 11.00
N LYS A 84 -15.35 -7.00 12.14
CA LYS A 84 -15.98 -8.17 12.72
C LYS A 84 -17.40 -7.87 13.15
N SER A 85 -18.29 -8.82 12.94
CA SER A 85 -19.69 -8.75 13.37
C SER A 85 -20.09 -10.07 13.99
N LYS A 86 -20.73 -10.02 15.17
CA LYS A 86 -21.28 -11.22 15.81
C LYS A 86 -22.72 -11.41 15.41
N ILE A 87 -23.06 -12.62 15.03
CA ILE A 87 -24.41 -12.98 14.62
C ILE A 87 -24.85 -14.30 15.29
N ARG A 88 -26.15 -14.43 15.53
CA ARG A 88 -26.79 -15.67 15.94
C ARG A 88 -27.47 -16.31 14.75
N GLY A 89 -27.05 -17.51 14.41
CA GLY A 89 -27.58 -18.28 13.30
C GLY A 89 -28.91 -18.96 13.60
N GLY A 90 -29.28 -19.95 12.78
CA GLY A 90 -30.55 -20.64 12.81
C GLY A 90 -31.66 -19.96 12.01
N LYS A 91 -31.33 -18.96 11.23
CA LYS A 91 -32.25 -18.20 10.36
C LYS A 91 -31.49 -17.48 9.22
N GLU A 92 -32.25 -16.99 8.27
CA GLU A 92 -31.71 -16.06 7.29
C GLU A 92 -31.24 -14.77 7.98
N ILE A 93 -30.00 -14.39 7.69
CA ILE A 93 -29.37 -13.16 8.15
C ILE A 93 -29.27 -12.18 6.98
N LYS A 94 -29.69 -10.94 7.20
CA LYS A 94 -29.47 -9.83 6.32
C LYS A 94 -28.82 -8.71 7.13
N LEU A 95 -27.52 -8.50 6.92
CA LEU A 95 -26.70 -7.66 7.76
C LEU A 95 -25.87 -6.68 6.90
N LYS A 96 -25.91 -5.41 7.26
CA LYS A 96 -24.97 -4.44 6.72
C LYS A 96 -23.64 -4.59 7.46
N LEU A 97 -22.57 -4.94 6.73
CA LEU A 97 -21.22 -5.04 7.29
C LEU A 97 -20.60 -3.65 7.43
N SER A 98 -19.95 -3.42 8.57
CA SER A 98 -19.21 -2.19 8.79
C SER A 98 -17.90 -2.21 8.03
N TYR A 99 -17.56 -1.09 7.39
CA TYR A 99 -16.23 -0.93 6.80
C TYR A 99 -15.17 -1.00 7.90
N PRO A 100 -14.02 -1.67 7.65
CA PRO A 100 -12.96 -1.78 8.63
C PRO A 100 -12.41 -0.41 9.07
N GLU A 101 -12.12 -0.27 10.35
CA GLU A 101 -11.38 0.87 10.86
C GLU A 101 -9.93 0.82 10.38
N ILE A 102 -9.45 1.92 9.80
CA ILE A 102 -8.07 2.04 9.35
C ILE A 102 -7.22 2.48 10.53
N THR A 103 -6.50 1.53 11.08
CA THR A 103 -5.62 1.78 12.22
C THR A 103 -4.33 2.52 11.81
N PRO A 104 -3.75 3.34 12.70
CA PRO A 104 -2.44 3.93 12.51
C PRO A 104 -1.36 2.89 12.19
N ASP A 105 -0.19 3.35 11.77
CA ASP A 105 0.97 2.49 11.59
C ASP A 105 1.51 1.98 12.96
N ARG A 106 2.53 1.13 12.92
CA ARG A 106 3.15 0.57 14.14
C ARG A 106 3.76 1.61 15.09
N ASN A 107 3.97 2.84 14.60
CA ASN A 107 4.53 3.95 15.39
C ASN A 107 3.42 4.91 15.86
N GLY A 108 2.14 4.59 15.58
CA GLY A 108 1.01 5.44 15.93
C GLY A 108 0.75 6.59 14.96
N ASN A 109 1.45 6.66 13.83
CA ASN A 109 1.22 7.72 12.84
C ASN A 109 -0.02 7.42 12.00
N PRO A 110 -0.84 8.44 11.67
CA PRO A 110 -1.95 8.28 10.75
C PRO A 110 -1.47 7.74 9.38
N ARG A 111 -2.22 6.83 8.80
CA ARG A 111 -1.96 6.36 7.43
C ARG A 111 -2.19 7.49 6.45
N GLN A 112 -1.26 7.68 5.52
CA GLN A 112 -1.39 8.63 4.41
C GLN A 112 -2.28 8.03 3.32
N ILE A 113 -3.59 8.08 3.54
CA ILE A 113 -4.60 7.53 2.65
C ILE A 113 -5.49 8.68 2.19
N GLU A 114 -5.78 8.73 0.90
CA GLU A 114 -6.77 9.63 0.35
C GLU A 114 -8.17 9.03 0.49
N TYR A 115 -9.13 9.83 0.94
CA TYR A 115 -10.50 9.42 1.18
C TYR A 115 -11.47 10.10 0.22
N LYS A 116 -12.47 9.34 -0.23
CA LYS A 116 -13.65 9.85 -0.91
C LYS A 116 -14.52 10.65 0.07
N THR A 117 -15.44 11.45 -0.45
CA THR A 117 -16.46 12.16 0.37
C THR A 117 -17.33 11.21 1.20
N SER A 118 -17.46 9.95 0.79
CA SER A 118 -18.13 8.88 1.53
C SER A 118 -17.38 8.40 2.79
N GLY A 119 -16.16 8.87 3.02
CA GLY A 119 -15.29 8.41 4.12
C GLY A 119 -14.53 7.13 3.83
N LYS A 120 -14.70 6.51 2.66
CA LYS A 120 -13.92 5.34 2.23
C LYS A 120 -12.64 5.76 1.53
N PRO A 121 -11.57 4.96 1.57
CA PRO A 121 -10.38 5.19 0.75
C PRO A 121 -10.72 5.36 -0.73
N VAL A 122 -9.92 6.15 -1.43
CA VAL A 122 -10.03 6.30 -2.90
C VAL A 122 -9.89 4.95 -3.58
N TYR A 123 -8.97 4.11 -3.08
CA TYR A 123 -8.80 2.73 -3.51
C TYR A 123 -9.01 1.77 -2.34
N SER A 124 -9.89 0.81 -2.53
CA SER A 124 -10.07 -0.34 -1.65
C SER A 124 -10.64 -1.50 -2.45
N GLU A 125 -10.29 -2.71 -2.08
CA GLU A 125 -10.74 -3.94 -2.71
C GLU A 125 -11.23 -4.90 -1.64
N GLU A 126 -12.42 -5.45 -1.82
CA GLU A 126 -12.96 -6.51 -0.97
C GLU A 126 -12.24 -7.81 -1.30
N ILE A 127 -11.64 -8.43 -0.30
CA ILE A 127 -10.88 -9.66 -0.47
C ILE A 127 -11.76 -10.88 -0.16
N ALA A 128 -12.40 -10.88 1.00
CA ALA A 128 -13.26 -11.96 1.42
C ALA A 128 -14.22 -11.54 2.54
N VAL A 129 -15.37 -12.20 2.59
CA VAL A 129 -16.25 -12.23 3.74
C VAL A 129 -16.32 -13.67 4.22
N VAL A 130 -15.95 -13.92 5.46
CA VAL A 130 -15.93 -15.26 6.04
C VAL A 130 -16.70 -15.29 7.36
N ALA A 131 -17.32 -16.42 7.66
CA ALA A 131 -17.89 -16.66 8.97
C ALA A 131 -17.19 -17.83 9.66
N VAL A 132 -16.91 -17.65 10.94
CA VAL A 132 -16.29 -18.65 11.81
C VAL A 132 -17.11 -18.80 13.10
N PRO A 133 -17.03 -19.94 13.80
CA PRO A 133 -17.69 -20.09 15.09
C PRO A 133 -17.20 -19.02 16.08
N ALA A 134 -18.13 -18.28 16.68
CA ALA A 134 -17.80 -17.20 17.61
C ALA A 134 -17.06 -17.72 18.84
N GLY A 135 -16.03 -16.97 19.26
CA GLY A 135 -15.22 -17.29 20.43
C GLY A 135 -14.18 -18.39 20.23
N ALA A 136 -14.02 -18.91 19.03
CA ALA A 136 -12.94 -19.85 18.71
C ALA A 136 -11.59 -19.14 18.84
N LYS A 137 -10.74 -19.57 19.78
CA LYS A 137 -9.38 -19.04 19.94
C LYS A 137 -8.45 -19.50 18.82
N GLN A 138 -8.70 -20.67 18.29
CA GLN A 138 -8.00 -21.29 17.17
C GLN A 138 -8.96 -22.18 16.41
N LEU A 139 -8.96 -22.09 15.10
CA LEU A 139 -9.67 -23.04 14.25
C LEU A 139 -8.79 -24.26 14.07
N SER A 140 -9.36 -25.44 14.32
CA SER A 140 -8.65 -26.71 14.17
C SER A 140 -8.69 -27.24 12.73
N ASP A 141 -9.67 -26.77 11.94
CA ASP A 141 -9.90 -27.20 10.57
C ASP A 141 -10.49 -26.05 9.73
N THR A 142 -10.09 -26.00 8.47
CA THR A 142 -10.63 -25.03 7.49
C THR A 142 -12.10 -25.27 7.15
N SER A 143 -12.62 -26.48 7.38
CA SER A 143 -14.06 -26.79 7.23
C SER A 143 -14.97 -25.98 8.17
N GLN A 144 -14.40 -25.39 9.22
CA GLN A 144 -15.11 -24.50 10.15
C GLN A 144 -15.27 -23.08 9.59
N ILE A 145 -14.65 -22.77 8.46
CA ILE A 145 -14.73 -21.47 7.80
C ILE A 145 -15.78 -21.53 6.70
N HIS A 146 -16.78 -20.68 6.78
CA HIS A 146 -17.74 -20.49 5.70
C HIS A 146 -17.30 -19.27 4.86
N ASP A 147 -16.96 -19.49 3.61
CA ASP A 147 -16.73 -18.40 2.66
C ASP A 147 -18.09 -17.85 2.21
N LEU A 148 -18.34 -16.61 2.55
CA LEU A 148 -19.57 -15.88 2.27
C LEU A 148 -19.36 -14.76 1.25
N THR A 149 -18.22 -14.71 0.60
CA THR A 149 -17.86 -13.62 -0.33
C THR A 149 -18.89 -13.45 -1.44
N SER A 150 -19.41 -14.54 -2.00
CA SER A 150 -20.47 -14.51 -3.01
C SER A 150 -21.85 -14.11 -2.47
N HIS A 151 -22.05 -14.11 -1.16
CA HIS A 151 -23.27 -13.71 -0.48
C HIS A 151 -23.28 -12.24 -0.04
N PHE A 152 -22.15 -11.56 -0.26
CA PHE A 152 -21.97 -10.15 0.08
C PHE A 152 -22.08 -9.28 -1.18
N SER A 153 -22.85 -8.22 -1.07
CA SER A 153 -22.93 -7.17 -2.10
C SER A 153 -22.07 -5.99 -1.68
N ALA A 154 -20.96 -5.75 -2.37
CA ALA A 154 -20.08 -4.61 -2.10
C ALA A 154 -20.74 -3.25 -2.36
N GLU A 155 -21.72 -3.19 -3.29
CA GLU A 155 -22.46 -1.97 -3.59
C GLU A 155 -23.37 -1.54 -2.44
N SER A 156 -24.17 -2.47 -1.91
CA SER A 156 -25.09 -2.21 -0.80
C SER A 156 -24.47 -2.42 0.58
N GLU A 157 -23.30 -3.05 0.65
CA GLU A 157 -22.62 -3.47 1.88
C GLU A 157 -23.44 -4.48 2.70
N ILE A 158 -24.31 -5.24 2.01
CA ILE A 158 -25.21 -6.19 2.67
C ILE A 158 -24.74 -7.60 2.43
N LEU A 159 -24.58 -8.36 3.54
CA LEU A 159 -24.45 -9.80 3.56
C LEU A 159 -25.84 -10.41 3.71
N THR A 160 -26.17 -11.39 2.85
CA THR A 160 -27.37 -12.22 2.97
C THR A 160 -26.93 -13.68 3.11
N TRP A 161 -27.27 -14.33 4.23
CA TRP A 161 -26.81 -15.69 4.51
C TRP A 161 -27.82 -16.48 5.34
N ASN A 162 -28.08 -17.72 4.92
CA ASN A 162 -28.81 -18.69 5.73
C ASN A 162 -27.85 -19.33 6.74
N ALA A 163 -27.68 -18.67 7.88
CA ALA A 163 -26.72 -19.07 8.88
C ALA A 163 -27.15 -20.34 9.60
N PRO A 164 -26.33 -21.39 9.71
CA PRO A 164 -26.59 -22.57 10.53
C PRO A 164 -26.81 -22.17 12.00
N ILE A 165 -27.46 -23.08 12.76
CA ILE A 165 -27.66 -22.88 14.21
C ILE A 165 -26.29 -22.75 14.88
N GLY A 166 -26.10 -21.71 15.69
CA GLY A 166 -24.84 -21.38 16.38
C GLY A 166 -24.60 -19.87 16.46
N ASP A 167 -23.55 -19.51 17.15
CA ASP A 167 -23.05 -18.15 17.20
C ASP A 167 -21.85 -18.02 16.26
N TRP A 168 -21.83 -16.99 15.44
CA TRP A 168 -20.85 -16.76 14.37
C TRP A 168 -20.20 -15.38 14.50
N GLU A 169 -18.96 -15.29 14.05
CA GLU A 169 -18.24 -14.02 13.93
C GLU A 169 -17.75 -13.83 12.50
#